data_ef8f020b840159dbec10f60ba3b93699
#
_entry.id   ef8f020b840159dbec10f60ba3b93699
#
_cell.length_a   1.000
_cell.length_b   1.000
_cell.length_c   1.000
_cell.angle_alpha   90.00
_cell.angle_beta   90.00
_cell.angle_gamma   90.00
#
_symmetry.space_group_name_H-M   'P 1'
#
loop_
_entity.id
_entity.type
_entity.pdbx_description
1 polymer ?
#
loop_
_entity_poly.entity_id
_entity_poly.type
_entity_poly.pdbx_seq_one_letter_code
_entity_poly.pdbx_strand_id
1 'polypeptide(L)'
;YSGGITPNPTYEETCTGRTGHAETVLVAYDPAVTSPELILKAFWENHDPTTLNRQGNDIGTAYRSAIFPTTPAQQAAAETTREAFQGELTRVGAGEISTVIQPAEQAGPFWYAEDYHQQYLHKNPNGYCNHGPNGLTCPVGVANLPAQVDVAPPSA
;
A
#
# COMPACT_ATOMS: atom_id res chain seq x y z
N TYR A 1 6.25 -5.56 8.55
CA TYR A 1 6.14 -6.86 7.89
C TYR A 1 4.80 -7.50 8.23
N SER A 2 4.02 -7.92 7.25
CA SER A 2 2.69 -8.50 7.47
C SER A 2 2.36 -9.60 6.47
N GLY A 3 1.40 -10.47 6.80
CA GLY A 3 0.90 -11.52 5.89
C GLY A 3 1.79 -12.76 5.78
N GLY A 4 2.82 -12.90 6.59
CA GLY A 4 3.72 -14.05 6.61
C GLY A 4 3.55 -14.93 7.85
N ILE A 5 4.43 -15.93 7.95
CA ILE A 5 4.35 -16.97 8.99
C ILE A 5 5.46 -16.88 10.04
N THR A 6 6.53 -16.13 9.77
CA THR A 6 7.66 -16.00 10.70
C THR A 6 7.34 -14.94 11.75
N PRO A 7 7.38 -15.26 13.05
CA PRO A 7 7.17 -14.28 14.10
C PRO A 7 8.38 -13.37 14.22
N ASN A 8 8.13 -12.06 14.35
CA ASN A 8 9.15 -11.01 14.55
C ASN A 8 10.34 -11.14 13.58
N PRO A 9 10.11 -11.14 12.25
CA PRO A 9 11.17 -11.33 11.28
C PRO A 9 12.12 -10.13 11.24
N THR A 10 13.36 -10.38 10.86
CA THR A 10 14.30 -9.32 10.48
C THR A 10 14.16 -8.98 9.00
N TYR A 11 14.75 -7.84 8.59
CA TYR A 11 14.83 -7.44 7.19
C TYR A 11 15.53 -8.51 6.33
N GLU A 12 16.68 -9.01 6.79
CA GLU A 12 17.43 -10.04 6.07
C GLU A 12 16.63 -11.32 5.89
N GLU A 13 15.89 -11.74 6.91
CA GLU A 13 14.99 -12.90 6.81
C GLU A 13 13.87 -12.66 5.78
N THR A 14 13.27 -11.47 5.81
CA THR A 14 12.19 -11.10 4.87
C THR A 14 12.69 -11.07 3.43
N CYS A 15 13.88 -10.55 3.19
CA CYS A 15 14.53 -10.55 1.87
C CYS A 15 14.79 -11.96 1.30
N THR A 16 14.85 -13.00 2.15
CA THR A 16 14.96 -14.39 1.65
C THR A 16 13.71 -14.88 0.93
N GLY A 17 12.57 -14.21 1.09
CA GLY A 17 11.26 -14.67 0.61
C GLY A 17 10.66 -15.84 1.37
N ARG A 18 11.33 -16.36 2.41
CA ARG A 18 10.91 -17.55 3.17
C ARG A 18 9.97 -17.23 4.32
N THR A 19 9.93 -15.98 4.77
CA THR A 19 9.04 -15.53 5.86
C THR A 19 7.59 -15.44 5.43
N GLY A 20 7.33 -15.30 4.11
CA GLY A 20 6.00 -15.07 3.55
C GLY A 20 5.46 -13.67 3.80
N HIS A 21 6.21 -12.80 4.50
CA HIS A 21 5.79 -11.43 4.74
C HIS A 21 5.88 -10.55 3.49
N ALA A 22 4.98 -9.56 3.42
CA ALA A 22 5.12 -8.40 2.56
C ALA A 22 5.67 -7.22 3.37
N GLU A 23 6.46 -6.37 2.72
CA GLU A 23 6.79 -5.04 3.24
C GLU A 23 5.54 -4.17 3.15
N THR A 24 5.09 -3.63 4.28
CA THR A 24 3.81 -2.93 4.38
C THR A 24 3.94 -1.66 5.22
N VAL A 25 3.08 -0.69 4.92
CA VAL A 25 2.92 0.54 5.71
C VAL A 25 1.65 0.44 6.54
N LEU A 26 1.78 0.59 7.86
CA LEU A 26 0.64 0.76 8.75
C LEU A 26 0.17 2.21 8.69
N VAL A 27 -1.06 2.44 8.22
CA VAL A 27 -1.64 3.77 8.10
C VAL A 27 -2.64 3.99 9.22
N ALA A 28 -2.32 4.90 10.15
CA ALA A 28 -3.28 5.45 11.11
C ALA A 28 -3.83 6.77 10.56
N TYR A 29 -5.14 6.94 10.57
CA TYR A 29 -5.79 8.13 10.02
C TYR A 29 -6.96 8.60 10.87
N ASP A 30 -7.26 9.89 10.78
CA ASP A 30 -8.46 10.49 11.38
C ASP A 30 -9.60 10.42 10.36
N PRO A 31 -10.70 9.71 10.66
CA PRO A 31 -11.84 9.59 9.74
C PRO A 31 -12.60 10.91 9.53
N ALA A 32 -12.36 11.93 10.36
CA ALA A 32 -12.88 13.29 10.12
C ALA A 32 -12.08 14.07 9.04
N VAL A 33 -10.86 13.60 8.74
CA VAL A 33 -9.93 14.27 7.79
C VAL A 33 -9.83 13.49 6.48
N THR A 34 -9.83 12.15 6.52
CA THR A 34 -9.68 11.31 5.33
C THR A 34 -10.52 10.02 5.44
N SER A 35 -10.57 9.26 4.38
CA SER A 35 -11.32 8.01 4.32
C SER A 35 -10.46 6.86 3.79
N PRO A 36 -10.88 5.60 4.02
CA PRO A 36 -10.24 4.44 3.41
C PRO A 36 -10.11 4.54 1.89
N GLU A 37 -11.12 5.05 1.22
CA GLU A 37 -11.15 5.18 -0.24
C GLU A 37 -10.07 6.15 -0.74
N LEU A 38 -9.83 7.25 -0.01
CA LEU A 38 -8.77 8.21 -0.36
C LEU A 38 -7.37 7.65 -0.14
N ILE A 39 -7.19 6.90 0.94
CA ILE A 39 -5.93 6.20 1.21
C ILE A 39 -5.68 5.15 0.12
N LEU A 40 -6.72 4.39 -0.24
CA LEU A 40 -6.66 3.40 -1.31
C LEU A 40 -6.46 4.03 -2.68
N LYS A 41 -7.03 5.21 -2.94
CA LYS A 41 -6.73 5.98 -4.14
C LYS A 41 -5.24 6.27 -4.24
N ALA A 42 -4.62 6.77 -3.17
CA ALA A 42 -3.17 7.01 -3.14
C ALA A 42 -2.37 5.71 -3.36
N PHE A 43 -2.81 4.58 -2.79
CA PHE A 43 -2.20 3.28 -3.01
C PHE A 43 -2.25 2.86 -4.49
N TRP A 44 -3.43 2.88 -5.11
CA TRP A 44 -3.61 2.46 -6.51
C TRP A 44 -2.85 3.34 -7.51
N GLU A 45 -2.72 4.62 -7.24
CA GLU A 45 -2.11 5.59 -8.16
C GLU A 45 -0.57 5.67 -8.08
N ASN A 46 0.04 5.14 -7.02
CA ASN A 46 1.47 5.35 -6.74
C ASN A 46 2.32 4.08 -6.79
N HIS A 47 1.84 3.01 -7.40
CA HIS A 47 2.64 1.83 -7.72
C HIS A 47 2.06 1.10 -8.94
N ASP A 48 2.75 0.08 -9.42
CA ASP A 48 2.21 -0.82 -10.45
C ASP A 48 1.56 -2.04 -9.79
N PRO A 49 0.21 -2.13 -9.71
CA PRO A 49 -0.47 -3.24 -9.09
C PRO A 49 -0.58 -4.48 -9.97
N THR A 50 -0.07 -4.44 -11.20
CA THR A 50 -0.19 -5.56 -12.18
C THR A 50 0.99 -6.53 -12.11
N THR A 51 2.08 -6.16 -11.44
CA THR A 51 3.27 -7.01 -11.33
C THR A 51 3.17 -8.00 -10.18
N LEU A 52 3.21 -9.29 -10.50
CA LEU A 52 3.14 -10.35 -9.48
C LEU A 52 4.48 -10.46 -8.73
N ASN A 53 4.42 -10.41 -7.40
CA ASN A 53 5.59 -10.53 -6.51
C ASN A 53 6.77 -9.64 -6.93
N ARG A 54 6.46 -8.41 -7.30
CA ARG A 54 7.46 -7.47 -7.79
C ARG A 54 6.99 -6.03 -7.60
N GLN A 55 7.94 -5.14 -7.34
CA GLN A 55 7.72 -3.70 -7.39
C GLN A 55 8.96 -3.04 -8.02
N GLY A 56 8.80 -2.51 -9.25
CA GLY A 56 9.93 -1.96 -10.01
C GLY A 56 11.06 -2.98 -10.18
N ASN A 57 12.23 -2.69 -9.66
CA ASN A 57 13.41 -3.55 -9.71
C ASN A 57 13.46 -4.61 -8.60
N ASP A 58 12.62 -4.48 -7.58
CA ASP A 58 12.61 -5.40 -6.45
C ASP A 58 11.72 -6.62 -6.78
N ILE A 59 12.30 -7.81 -6.74
CA ILE A 59 11.66 -9.07 -7.12
C ILE A 59 11.62 -10.01 -5.91
N GLY A 60 10.44 -10.49 -5.57
CA GLY A 60 10.20 -11.43 -4.48
C GLY A 60 8.84 -11.23 -3.83
N THR A 61 8.39 -12.21 -3.05
CA THR A 61 7.09 -12.17 -2.36
C THR A 61 6.98 -11.03 -1.35
N ALA A 62 8.10 -10.55 -0.81
CA ALA A 62 8.16 -9.40 0.08
C ALA A 62 7.70 -8.09 -0.59
N TYR A 63 7.84 -8.01 -1.90
CA TYR A 63 7.49 -6.82 -2.70
C TYR A 63 6.17 -6.95 -3.44
N ARG A 64 5.35 -7.94 -3.08
CA ARG A 64 4.01 -8.07 -3.67
C ARG A 64 3.11 -6.92 -3.27
N SER A 65 2.27 -6.49 -4.19
CA SER A 65 1.19 -5.56 -3.89
C SER A 65 0.17 -6.23 -2.96
N ALA A 66 -0.12 -5.61 -1.81
CA ALA A 66 -1.02 -6.17 -0.82
C ALA A 66 -1.77 -5.11 -0.01
N ILE A 67 -2.99 -5.43 0.41
CA ILE A 67 -3.83 -4.64 1.31
C ILE A 67 -4.30 -5.55 2.44
N PHE A 68 -4.12 -5.12 3.69
CA PHE A 68 -4.54 -5.83 4.89
C PHE A 68 -5.58 -5.00 5.66
N PRO A 69 -6.86 -5.04 5.25
CA PRO A 69 -7.92 -4.30 5.92
C PRO A 69 -8.16 -4.83 7.33
N THR A 70 -8.43 -3.93 8.28
CA THR A 70 -8.68 -4.25 9.69
C THR A 70 -10.16 -4.27 10.04
N THR A 71 -11.04 -3.84 9.11
CA THR A 71 -12.49 -3.85 9.28
C THR A 71 -13.20 -4.32 8.02
N PRO A 72 -14.45 -4.85 8.12
CA PRO A 72 -15.26 -5.20 6.96
C PRO A 72 -15.51 -4.02 6.00
N ALA A 73 -15.64 -2.80 6.53
CA ALA A 73 -15.82 -1.61 5.71
C ALA A 73 -14.56 -1.29 4.88
N GLN A 74 -13.37 -1.42 5.46
CA GLN A 74 -12.12 -1.27 4.72
C GLN A 74 -11.92 -2.38 3.68
N GLN A 75 -12.34 -3.62 3.99
CA GLN A 75 -12.34 -4.73 3.03
C GLN A 75 -13.22 -4.38 1.81
N ALA A 76 -14.45 -3.96 2.04
CA ALA A 76 -15.37 -3.57 0.98
C ALA A 76 -14.82 -2.41 0.14
N ALA A 77 -14.23 -1.40 0.78
CA ALA A 77 -13.57 -0.28 0.10
C ALA A 77 -12.40 -0.75 -0.77
N ALA A 78 -11.57 -1.67 -0.27
CA ALA A 78 -10.45 -2.23 -1.03
C ALA A 78 -10.91 -2.99 -2.28
N GLU A 79 -11.96 -3.80 -2.15
CA GLU A 79 -12.52 -4.55 -3.28
C GLU A 79 -13.17 -3.63 -4.31
N THR A 80 -13.98 -2.67 -3.87
CA THR A 80 -14.64 -1.70 -4.76
C THR A 80 -13.64 -0.84 -5.52
N THR A 81 -12.62 -0.32 -4.82
CA THR A 81 -11.58 0.52 -5.46
C THR A 81 -10.70 -0.28 -6.39
N ARG A 82 -10.43 -1.57 -6.09
CA ARG A 82 -9.73 -2.49 -7.00
C ARG A 82 -10.49 -2.66 -8.31
N GLU A 83 -11.80 -2.93 -8.24
CA GLU A 83 -12.63 -3.10 -9.45
C GLU A 83 -12.65 -1.81 -10.28
N ALA A 84 -12.81 -0.65 -9.63
CA ALA A 84 -12.80 0.63 -10.31
C ALA A 84 -11.46 0.90 -11.00
N PHE A 85 -10.34 0.62 -10.32
CA PHE A 85 -9.01 0.82 -10.90
C PHE A 85 -8.68 -0.19 -11.98
N GLN A 86 -9.15 -1.44 -11.86
CA GLN A 86 -9.04 -2.44 -12.94
C GLN A 86 -9.73 -1.96 -14.22
N GLY A 87 -10.86 -1.27 -14.11
CA GLY A 87 -11.52 -0.65 -15.26
C GLY A 87 -10.61 0.35 -15.98
N GLU A 88 -9.88 1.18 -15.25
CA GLU A 88 -8.92 2.14 -15.82
C GLU A 88 -7.71 1.44 -16.47
N LEU A 89 -7.17 0.41 -15.84
CA LEU A 89 -6.08 -0.40 -16.40
C LEU A 89 -6.52 -1.06 -17.72
N THR A 90 -7.71 -1.64 -17.75
CA THR A 90 -8.27 -2.27 -18.94
C THR A 90 -8.47 -1.25 -20.07
N ARG A 91 -8.93 -0.03 -19.75
CA ARG A 91 -9.12 1.06 -20.71
C ARG A 91 -7.82 1.45 -21.42
N VAL A 92 -6.69 1.34 -20.74
CA VAL A 92 -5.37 1.66 -21.32
C VAL A 92 -4.60 0.43 -21.83
N GLY A 93 -5.21 -0.76 -21.80
CA GLY A 93 -4.58 -2.00 -22.25
C GLY A 93 -3.51 -2.55 -21.31
N ALA A 94 -3.55 -2.16 -20.03
CA ALA A 94 -2.67 -2.69 -19.00
C ALA A 94 -3.15 -4.07 -18.46
N GLY A 95 -2.30 -4.73 -17.70
CA GLY A 95 -2.58 -6.07 -17.13
C GLY A 95 -3.63 -6.09 -16.03
N GLU A 96 -3.89 -7.28 -15.52
CA GLU A 96 -4.78 -7.49 -14.39
C GLU A 96 -4.08 -7.17 -13.07
N ILE A 97 -4.86 -6.69 -12.09
CA ILE A 97 -4.37 -6.41 -10.74
C ILE A 97 -4.00 -7.71 -10.04
N SER A 98 -2.75 -7.80 -9.58
CA SER A 98 -2.21 -8.91 -8.79
C SER A 98 -2.28 -8.67 -7.27
N THR A 99 -2.76 -7.52 -6.84
CA THR A 99 -2.83 -7.12 -5.43
C THR A 99 -3.60 -8.13 -4.58
N VAL A 100 -2.97 -8.62 -3.53
CA VAL A 100 -3.61 -9.47 -2.53
C VAL A 100 -4.43 -8.58 -1.58
N ILE A 101 -5.71 -8.91 -1.39
CA ILE A 101 -6.55 -8.29 -0.36
C ILE A 101 -6.88 -9.39 0.66
N GLN A 102 -6.35 -9.26 1.87
CA GLN A 102 -6.50 -10.27 2.92
C GLN A 102 -6.82 -9.59 4.25
N PRO A 103 -7.91 -9.96 4.96
CA PRO A 103 -8.19 -9.43 6.28
C PRO A 103 -6.97 -9.53 7.22
N ALA A 104 -6.68 -8.45 7.96
CA ALA A 104 -5.52 -8.39 8.83
C ALA A 104 -5.54 -9.49 9.91
N GLU A 105 -6.71 -9.89 10.40
CA GLU A 105 -6.87 -11.00 11.35
C GLU A 105 -6.40 -12.35 10.79
N GLN A 106 -6.50 -12.55 9.46
CA GLN A 106 -6.04 -13.76 8.78
C GLN A 106 -4.57 -13.65 8.38
N ALA A 107 -4.09 -12.42 8.17
CA ALA A 107 -2.70 -12.15 7.83
C ALA A 107 -1.75 -12.29 9.02
N GLY A 108 -2.29 -12.36 10.22
CA GLY A 108 -1.51 -12.42 11.47
C GLY A 108 -1.00 -11.06 11.93
N PRO A 109 -0.12 -11.03 12.93
CA PRO A 109 0.40 -9.80 13.49
C PRO A 109 1.14 -8.92 12.48
N PHE A 110 1.01 -7.60 12.64
CA PHE A 110 1.90 -6.64 12.01
C PHE A 110 3.19 -6.52 12.83
N TRP A 111 4.33 -6.77 12.21
CA TRP A 111 5.64 -6.66 12.83
C TRP A 111 6.32 -5.38 12.36
N TYR A 112 6.73 -4.53 13.29
CA TYR A 112 7.43 -3.29 12.93
C TYR A 112 8.79 -3.59 12.34
N ALA A 113 9.10 -2.93 11.22
CA ALA A 113 10.43 -2.94 10.66
C ALA A 113 11.40 -2.14 11.55
N GLU A 114 12.69 -2.34 11.34
CA GLU A 114 13.78 -1.74 12.10
C GLU A 114 13.75 -0.20 12.02
N ASP A 115 14.31 0.46 13.02
CA ASP A 115 14.29 1.93 13.14
C ASP A 115 14.87 2.65 11.92
N TYR A 116 15.83 2.06 11.21
CA TYR A 116 16.41 2.68 10.03
C TYR A 116 15.47 2.67 8.82
N HIS A 117 14.45 1.80 8.80
CA HIS A 117 13.39 1.81 7.80
C HIS A 117 12.26 2.80 8.14
N GLN A 118 12.05 3.10 9.43
CA GLN A 118 11.00 4.01 9.84
C GLN A 118 11.26 5.42 9.33
N GLN A 119 10.29 5.98 8.56
CA GLN A 119 10.42 7.29 7.93
C GLN A 119 11.68 7.45 7.07
N TYR A 120 12.04 6.40 6.34
CA TYR A 120 13.30 6.33 5.58
C TYR A 120 13.52 7.53 4.65
N LEU A 121 12.52 7.91 3.86
CA LEU A 121 12.64 9.04 2.93
C LEU A 121 12.72 10.41 3.64
N HIS A 122 12.15 10.54 4.84
CA HIS A 122 12.33 11.74 5.66
C HIS A 122 13.79 11.85 6.14
N LYS A 123 14.37 10.74 6.60
CA LYS A 123 15.77 10.68 7.05
C LYS A 123 16.76 10.75 5.87
N ASN A 124 16.36 10.26 4.71
CA ASN A 124 17.17 10.14 3.50
C ASN A 124 16.39 10.71 2.29
N PRO A 125 16.31 12.05 2.12
CA PRO A 125 15.47 12.67 1.07
C PRO A 125 15.79 12.22 -0.36
N ASN A 126 17.03 11.78 -0.62
CA ASN A 126 17.47 11.24 -1.90
C ASN A 126 17.63 9.70 -1.86
N GLY A 127 17.02 9.05 -0.87
CA GLY A 127 17.07 7.61 -0.68
C GLY A 127 16.33 6.86 -1.79
N TYR A 128 16.63 5.56 -1.88
CA TYR A 128 16.01 4.68 -2.85
C TYR A 128 14.49 4.53 -2.61
N CYS A 129 13.70 4.69 -3.67
CA CYS A 129 12.25 4.47 -3.65
C CYS A 129 11.78 4.00 -5.04
N ASN A 130 11.08 2.86 -5.08
CA ASN A 130 10.49 2.32 -6.32
C ASN A 130 9.02 2.73 -6.52
N HIS A 131 8.46 3.50 -5.61
CA HIS A 131 7.07 3.94 -5.68
C HIS A 131 6.96 5.32 -6.32
N GLY A 132 5.92 5.50 -7.10
CA GLY A 132 5.63 6.78 -7.73
C GLY A 132 4.38 6.70 -8.58
N PRO A 133 3.89 7.85 -9.07
CA PRO A 133 2.68 7.92 -9.88
C PRO A 133 2.77 7.01 -11.13
N ASN A 134 1.74 6.18 -11.32
CA ASN A 134 1.64 5.30 -12.49
C ASN A 134 0.91 5.96 -13.68
N GLY A 135 0.50 7.21 -13.52
CA GLY A 135 -0.14 8.02 -14.57
C GLY A 135 -1.65 7.78 -14.74
N LEU A 136 -2.25 6.91 -13.92
CA LEU A 136 -3.68 6.67 -13.91
C LEU A 136 -4.34 7.30 -12.68
N THR A 137 -5.64 7.55 -12.75
CA THR A 137 -6.44 8.07 -11.64
C THR A 137 -7.47 7.03 -11.23
N CYS A 138 -7.50 6.67 -9.97
CA CYS A 138 -8.51 5.79 -9.41
C CYS A 138 -9.85 6.55 -9.28
N PRO A 139 -10.92 6.11 -9.96
CA PRO A 139 -12.19 6.82 -10.00
C PRO A 139 -13.03 6.55 -8.74
N VAL A 140 -12.49 6.81 -7.55
CA VAL A 140 -13.28 6.80 -6.32
C VAL A 140 -14.07 8.10 -6.21
N GLY A 141 -15.36 7.97 -5.88
CA GLY A 141 -16.30 9.08 -5.85
C GLY A 141 -15.80 10.28 -5.02
N VAL A 142 -15.66 11.41 -5.69
CA VAL A 142 -15.20 12.68 -5.10
C VAL A 142 -16.33 13.38 -4.34
N ALA A 143 -17.53 12.80 -4.29
CA ALA A 143 -18.76 13.48 -3.87
C ALA A 143 -18.80 13.90 -2.39
N ASN A 144 -17.87 13.44 -1.54
CA ASN A 144 -17.85 13.76 -0.11
C ASN A 144 -16.44 13.99 0.44
N LEU A 145 -15.54 14.57 -0.35
CA LEU A 145 -14.23 14.98 0.19
C LEU A 145 -14.39 16.25 1.03
N PRO A 146 -13.99 16.28 2.30
CA PRO A 146 -13.72 17.57 2.96
C PRO A 146 -12.65 18.30 2.14
N ALA A 147 -12.81 19.61 2.01
CA ALA A 147 -11.85 20.46 1.32
C ALA A 147 -10.43 20.13 1.82
N GLN A 148 -9.47 20.02 0.89
CA GLN A 148 -8.07 19.80 1.25
C GLN A 148 -7.65 20.83 2.28
N VAL A 149 -7.29 20.37 3.47
CA VAL A 149 -6.62 21.22 4.44
C VAL A 149 -5.17 21.28 3.97
N ASP A 150 -4.75 22.44 3.46
CA ASP A 150 -3.35 22.72 3.21
C ASP A 150 -2.59 22.60 4.54
N VAL A 151 -1.98 21.45 4.76
CA VAL A 151 -1.08 21.26 5.90
C VAL A 151 0.20 21.99 5.53
N ALA A 152 0.37 23.20 6.08
CA ALA A 152 1.63 23.92 5.98
C ALA A 152 2.78 23.00 6.49
N PRO A 153 3.93 22.96 5.82
CA PRO A 153 5.07 22.19 6.29
C PRO A 153 5.48 22.70 7.68
N PRO A 154 5.90 21.79 8.59
CA PRO A 154 6.38 22.22 9.90
C PRO A 154 7.51 23.23 9.72
N SER A 155 7.38 24.38 10.36
CA SER A 155 8.43 25.40 10.42
C SER A 155 9.68 24.81 11.08
N ALA A 156 10.82 25.02 10.43
CA ALA A 156 12.15 24.58 10.84
C ALA A 156 12.54 25.15 12.23
#